data_ec628500f083c7eb044aa4af8e73d2b7
#
_entry.id   ec628500f083c7eb044aa4af8e73d2b7
#
_cell.length_a   1.000
_cell.length_b   1.000
_cell.length_c   1.000
_cell.angle_alpha   90.00
_cell.angle_beta   90.00
_cell.angle_gamma   90.00
#
_symmetry.space_group_name_H-M   'P 1'
#
loop_
_entity.id
_entity.type
_entity.pdbx_description
1 polymer ?
#
loop_
_entity_poly.entity_id
_entity_poly.type
_entity_poly.pdbx_seq_one_letter_code
_entity_poly.pdbx_strand_id
1 'polypeptide(L)'
;MTVSWVTYRRAFYRANVHGEEIEIRVGKRTPALDGLLAREGKRRWIFVTACNPGARRLGAAENRVLTNALKSSLRRGGFLFFQGLSGSDAGDWPEEESFLVVGIRVQAAERLRRRFAQDAIVTGTRGGTARLWPRAMLHQ
;
A
#
# COMPACT_ATOMS: atom_id res chain seq x y z
N MET A 1 15.72 6.38 6.15
CA MET A 1 15.73 7.43 5.11
C MET A 1 14.36 8.06 5.02
N THR A 2 14.31 9.36 5.03
CA THR A 2 13.05 10.08 4.90
C THR A 2 12.84 10.48 3.44
N VAL A 3 11.59 10.53 3.01
CA VAL A 3 11.21 10.83 1.65
C VAL A 3 10.42 12.13 1.63
N SER A 4 10.63 12.96 0.63
CA SER A 4 9.98 14.25 0.54
C SER A 4 8.48 14.08 0.26
N TRP A 5 7.70 15.02 0.75
CA TRP A 5 6.28 15.10 0.48
C TRP A 5 5.97 15.15 -1.02
N VAL A 6 6.83 15.87 -1.77
CA VAL A 6 6.66 15.99 -3.22
C VAL A 6 6.72 14.62 -3.91
N THR A 7 7.65 13.77 -3.49
CA THR A 7 7.78 12.41 -4.03
C THR A 7 6.48 11.62 -3.84
N TYR A 8 5.91 11.66 -2.64
CA TYR A 8 4.68 10.91 -2.36
C TYR A 8 3.46 11.51 -3.06
N ARG A 9 3.43 12.80 -3.30
CA ARG A 9 2.34 13.43 -4.05
C ARG A 9 2.28 12.97 -5.50
N ARG A 10 3.42 12.55 -6.06
CA ARG A 10 3.51 12.02 -7.43
C ARG A 10 3.33 10.50 -7.48
N ALA A 11 3.29 9.85 -6.34
CA ALA A 11 3.10 8.41 -6.28
C ALA A 11 1.63 8.07 -6.51
N PHE A 12 1.40 6.99 -7.23
CA PHE A 12 0.06 6.43 -7.39
C PHE A 12 0.03 5.03 -6.79
N TYR A 13 -1.14 4.65 -6.32
CA TYR A 13 -1.39 3.35 -5.73
C TYR A 13 -2.70 2.85 -6.36
N ARG A 14 -2.62 1.85 -7.21
CA ARG A 14 -3.76 1.36 -7.97
C ARG A 14 -4.06 -0.07 -7.60
N ALA A 15 -5.33 -0.38 -7.37
CA ALA A 15 -5.79 -1.73 -7.09
C ALA A 15 -6.88 -2.13 -8.05
N ASN A 16 -6.90 -3.40 -8.43
CA ASN A 16 -7.98 -3.97 -9.23
C ASN A 16 -8.99 -4.59 -8.28
N VAL A 17 -10.19 -4.02 -8.23
CA VAL A 17 -11.27 -4.47 -7.37
C VAL A 17 -12.43 -4.89 -8.27
N HIS A 18 -12.60 -6.20 -8.41
CA HIS A 18 -13.68 -6.78 -9.23
C HIS A 18 -13.70 -6.24 -10.66
N GLY A 19 -12.51 -6.10 -11.25
CA GLY A 19 -12.38 -5.62 -12.63
C GLY A 19 -12.31 -4.10 -12.78
N GLU A 20 -12.49 -3.35 -11.70
CA GLU A 20 -12.39 -1.89 -11.71
C GLU A 20 -11.12 -1.43 -11.03
N GLU A 21 -10.47 -0.43 -11.61
CA GLU A 21 -9.27 0.14 -11.02
C GLU A 21 -9.66 1.24 -10.03
N ILE A 22 -9.11 1.13 -8.81
CA ILE A 22 -9.21 2.18 -7.80
C ILE A 22 -7.83 2.81 -7.68
N GLU A 23 -7.75 4.13 -7.89
CA GLU A 23 -6.49 4.85 -7.73
C GLU A 23 -6.51 5.66 -6.43
N ILE A 24 -5.45 5.47 -5.63
CA ILE A 24 -5.27 6.11 -4.34
C ILE A 24 -4.10 7.08 -4.44
N ARG A 25 -4.27 8.28 -3.90
CA ARG A 25 -3.22 9.30 -3.80
C ARG A 25 -3.14 9.80 -2.35
N VAL A 26 -1.92 9.92 -1.85
CA VAL A 26 -1.70 10.45 -0.48
C VAL A 26 -2.23 11.88 -0.40
N GLY A 27 -2.96 12.18 0.66
CA GLY A 27 -3.57 13.48 0.90
C GLY A 27 -4.95 13.65 0.28
N LYS A 28 -5.47 12.63 -0.40
CA LYS A 28 -6.77 12.70 -1.07
C LYS A 28 -7.72 11.64 -0.56
N ARG A 29 -9.02 11.93 -0.66
CA ARG A 29 -10.07 10.95 -0.44
C ARG A 29 -10.22 10.08 -1.67
N THR A 30 -10.71 8.85 -1.45
CA THR A 30 -10.97 7.90 -2.52
C THR A 30 -12.40 7.36 -2.37
N PRO A 31 -13.40 8.02 -2.97
CA PRO A 31 -14.80 7.62 -2.80
C PRO A 31 -15.08 6.16 -3.17
N ALA A 32 -14.44 5.66 -4.23
CA ALA A 32 -14.61 4.25 -4.64
C ALA A 32 -14.14 3.29 -3.56
N LEU A 33 -13.05 3.62 -2.87
CA LEU A 33 -12.54 2.82 -1.76
C LEU A 33 -13.45 2.92 -0.55
N ASP A 34 -13.99 4.12 -0.27
CA ASP A 34 -14.96 4.31 0.81
C ASP A 34 -16.19 3.43 0.57
N GLY A 35 -16.66 3.33 -0.65
CA GLY A 35 -17.77 2.46 -1.03
C GLY A 35 -17.46 0.98 -0.79
N LEU A 36 -16.26 0.55 -1.15
CA LEU A 36 -15.82 -0.82 -0.91
C LEU A 36 -15.80 -1.12 0.59
N LEU A 37 -15.21 -0.24 1.39
CA LEU A 37 -15.16 -0.39 2.84
C LEU A 37 -16.57 -0.51 3.45
N ALA A 38 -17.49 0.33 3.00
CA ALA A 38 -18.86 0.30 3.48
C ALA A 38 -19.55 -1.03 3.15
N ARG A 39 -19.38 -1.53 1.92
CA ARG A 39 -19.97 -2.81 1.50
C ARG A 39 -19.42 -3.98 2.30
N GLU A 40 -18.12 -3.93 2.65
CA GLU A 40 -17.47 -5.01 3.40
C GLU A 40 -17.59 -4.85 4.91
N GLY A 41 -18.21 -3.77 5.38
CA GLY A 41 -18.34 -3.52 6.83
C GLY A 41 -17.00 -3.26 7.49
N LYS A 42 -16.05 -2.66 6.79
CA LYS A 42 -14.70 -2.41 7.29
C LYS A 42 -14.43 -0.90 7.37
N ARG A 43 -13.49 -0.52 8.24
CA ARG A 43 -13.15 0.89 8.45
C ARG A 43 -11.78 1.26 7.93
N ARG A 44 -10.80 0.37 8.09
CA ARG A 44 -9.39 0.68 7.83
C ARG A 44 -8.86 -0.14 6.68
N TRP A 45 -7.98 0.47 5.93
CA TRP A 45 -7.29 -0.19 4.82
C TRP A 45 -5.82 0.17 4.84
N ILE A 46 -4.99 -0.65 4.18
CA ILE A 46 -3.61 -0.32 3.87
C ILE A 46 -3.32 -0.68 2.42
N PHE A 47 -2.29 -0.04 1.89
CA PHE A 47 -1.70 -0.40 0.61
C PHE A 47 -0.23 -0.72 0.88
N VAL A 48 0.20 -1.94 0.56
CA VAL A 48 1.51 -2.45 0.98
C VAL A 48 2.17 -3.20 -0.17
N THR A 49 3.50 -3.03 -0.28
CA THR A 49 4.34 -3.82 -1.16
C THR A 49 5.41 -4.54 -0.33
N ALA A 50 5.95 -5.62 -0.87
CA ALA A 50 7.13 -6.28 -0.31
C ALA A 50 8.37 -6.01 -1.17
N CYS A 51 8.21 -5.30 -2.27
CA CYS A 51 9.30 -5.03 -3.21
C CYS A 51 10.33 -4.06 -2.62
N ASN A 52 11.58 -4.25 -3.02
CA ASN A 52 12.68 -3.31 -2.76
C ASN A 52 12.78 -2.91 -1.28
N PRO A 53 12.92 -3.87 -0.35
CA PRO A 53 12.92 -3.58 1.09
C PRO A 53 14.03 -2.58 1.46
N GLY A 54 13.69 -1.65 2.36
CA GLY A 54 14.61 -0.60 2.79
C GLY A 54 14.98 0.36 1.66
N ALA A 55 14.13 0.49 0.64
CA ALA A 55 14.36 1.31 -0.55
C ALA A 55 15.58 0.86 -1.37
N ARG A 56 16.03 -0.40 -1.19
CA ARG A 56 17.10 -0.99 -2.00
C ARG A 56 16.49 -1.68 -3.21
N ARG A 57 16.91 -1.27 -4.40
CA ARG A 57 16.40 -1.87 -5.63
C ARG A 57 16.91 -3.30 -5.77
N LEU A 58 15.99 -4.24 -5.81
CA LEU A 58 16.26 -5.66 -6.06
C LEU A 58 15.88 -6.02 -7.50
N GLY A 59 16.34 -7.18 -7.94
CA GLY A 59 15.93 -7.73 -9.23
C GLY A 59 14.48 -8.22 -9.21
N ALA A 60 13.93 -8.44 -10.41
CA ALA A 60 12.56 -8.90 -10.58
C ALA A 60 12.30 -10.24 -9.87
N ALA A 61 13.27 -11.18 -9.95
CA ALA A 61 13.11 -12.49 -9.34
C ALA A 61 13.05 -12.40 -7.82
N GLU A 62 13.92 -11.57 -7.22
CA GLU A 62 13.94 -11.37 -5.78
C GLU A 62 12.65 -10.72 -5.29
N ASN A 63 12.19 -9.69 -6.00
CA ASN A 63 10.94 -9.03 -5.66
C ASN A 63 9.74 -9.97 -5.79
N ARG A 64 9.77 -10.88 -6.75
CA ARG A 64 8.70 -11.87 -6.91
C ARG A 64 8.60 -12.80 -5.70
N VAL A 65 9.75 -13.26 -5.18
CA VAL A 65 9.79 -14.10 -3.99
C VAL A 65 9.17 -13.36 -2.80
N LEU A 66 9.55 -12.10 -2.61
CA LEU A 66 9.01 -11.28 -1.52
C LEU A 66 7.52 -11.03 -1.69
N THR A 67 7.07 -10.73 -2.89
CA THR A 67 5.64 -10.50 -3.19
C THR A 67 4.82 -11.76 -2.89
N ASN A 68 5.32 -12.94 -3.28
CA ASN A 68 4.65 -14.20 -2.99
C ASN A 68 4.59 -14.47 -1.48
N ALA A 69 5.65 -14.12 -0.74
CA ALA A 69 5.66 -14.26 0.71
C ALA A 69 4.63 -13.35 1.38
N LEU A 70 4.51 -12.11 0.91
CA LEU A 70 3.51 -11.17 1.41
C LEU A 70 2.09 -11.69 1.13
N LYS A 71 1.85 -12.13 -0.10
CA LYS A 71 0.56 -12.67 -0.49
C LYS A 71 0.16 -13.86 0.37
N SER A 72 1.11 -14.78 0.62
CA SER A 72 0.87 -15.93 1.52
C SER A 72 0.55 -15.49 2.93
N SER A 73 1.24 -14.48 3.45
CA SER A 73 0.96 -13.94 4.79
C SER A 73 -0.45 -13.35 4.87
N LEU A 74 -0.87 -12.63 3.84
CA LEU A 74 -2.22 -12.05 3.79
C LEU A 74 -3.29 -13.15 3.76
N ARG A 75 -3.06 -14.21 2.98
CA ARG A 75 -3.99 -15.35 2.93
C ARG A 75 -4.07 -16.07 4.26
N ARG A 76 -2.93 -16.37 4.88
CA ARG A 76 -2.91 -17.05 6.18
C ARG A 76 -3.57 -16.22 7.28
N GLY A 77 -3.46 -14.89 7.19
CA GLY A 77 -4.12 -14.00 8.14
C GLY A 77 -5.62 -13.85 7.92
N GLY A 78 -6.15 -14.40 6.83
CA GLY A 78 -7.57 -14.29 6.52
C GLY A 78 -7.99 -12.90 6.08
N PHE A 79 -7.07 -12.09 5.58
CA PHE A 79 -7.37 -10.73 5.15
C PHE A 79 -8.05 -10.71 3.78
N LEU A 80 -8.98 -9.78 3.62
CA LEU A 80 -9.49 -9.43 2.30
C LEU A 80 -8.48 -8.52 1.61
N PHE A 81 -8.00 -8.92 0.45
CA PHE A 81 -7.02 -8.11 -0.27
C PHE A 81 -7.19 -8.20 -1.78
N PHE A 82 -6.69 -7.18 -2.46
CA PHE A 82 -6.78 -7.05 -3.91
C PHE A 82 -5.41 -6.71 -4.46
N GLN A 83 -5.07 -7.32 -5.59
CA GLN A 83 -3.80 -7.07 -6.24
C GLN A 83 -3.75 -5.65 -6.81
N GLY A 84 -2.60 -5.03 -6.72
CA GLY A 84 -2.40 -3.68 -7.19
C GLY A 84 -0.98 -3.40 -7.64
N LEU A 85 -0.76 -2.13 -7.94
CA LEU A 85 0.50 -1.65 -8.46
C LEU A 85 0.75 -0.27 -7.89
N SER A 86 1.97 -0.03 -7.41
CA SER A 86 2.39 1.30 -6.99
C SER A 86 3.49 1.81 -7.91
N GLY A 87 3.54 3.10 -8.10
CA GLY A 87 4.52 3.72 -8.97
C GLY A 87 4.53 5.22 -8.81
N SER A 88 5.22 5.89 -9.72
CA SER A 88 5.35 7.34 -9.72
C SER A 88 4.98 7.90 -11.08
N ASP A 89 4.26 9.02 -11.10
CA ASP A 89 3.93 9.73 -12.33
C ASP A 89 5.19 10.14 -13.12
N ALA A 90 6.30 10.40 -12.40
CA ALA A 90 7.55 10.79 -13.02
C ALA A 90 8.31 9.61 -13.64
N GLY A 91 7.93 8.37 -13.30
CA GLY A 91 8.61 7.18 -13.80
C GLY A 91 10.03 7.00 -13.30
N ASP A 92 10.39 7.69 -12.21
CA ASP A 92 11.74 7.69 -11.65
C ASP A 92 11.98 6.54 -10.65
N TRP A 93 10.97 5.73 -10.41
CA TRP A 93 11.04 4.53 -9.58
C TRP A 93 10.27 3.41 -10.28
N PRO A 94 10.79 2.18 -10.29
CA PRO A 94 10.08 1.07 -10.94
C PRO A 94 8.74 0.81 -10.27
N GLU A 95 7.77 0.40 -11.09
CA GLU A 95 6.48 -0.01 -10.56
C GLU A 95 6.64 -1.25 -9.69
N GLU A 96 5.89 -1.31 -8.60
CA GLU A 96 5.98 -2.38 -7.62
C GLU A 96 4.63 -3.07 -7.47
N GLU A 97 4.65 -4.39 -7.59
CA GLU A 97 3.47 -5.20 -7.30
C GLU A 97 3.10 -5.02 -5.83
N SER A 98 1.83 -4.80 -5.55
CA SER A 98 1.36 -4.34 -4.26
C SER A 98 -0.01 -4.92 -3.97
N PHE A 99 -0.51 -4.69 -2.74
CA PHE A 99 -1.83 -5.18 -2.34
C PHE A 99 -2.59 -4.11 -1.57
N LEU A 100 -3.85 -3.93 -1.94
CA LEU A 100 -4.82 -3.22 -1.12
C LEU A 100 -5.41 -4.21 -0.13
N VAL A 101 -5.25 -3.95 1.16
CA VAL A 101 -5.77 -4.82 2.23
C VAL A 101 -6.90 -4.08 2.93
N VAL A 102 -8.06 -4.69 2.98
CA VAL A 102 -9.28 -4.06 3.51
C VAL A 102 -9.63 -4.70 4.85
N GLY A 103 -9.68 -3.88 5.90
CA GLY A 103 -10.06 -4.34 7.22
C GLY A 103 -8.92 -4.93 8.03
N ILE A 104 -7.82 -4.21 8.14
CA ILE A 104 -6.65 -4.63 8.91
C ILE A 104 -6.43 -3.70 10.10
N ARG A 105 -6.05 -4.26 11.26
CA ARG A 105 -5.71 -3.49 12.45
C ARG A 105 -4.34 -2.85 12.31
N VAL A 106 -4.14 -1.71 12.99
CA VAL A 106 -2.88 -0.97 12.96
C VAL A 106 -1.70 -1.86 13.37
N GLN A 107 -1.88 -2.68 14.41
CA GLN A 107 -0.82 -3.54 14.91
C GLN A 107 -0.41 -4.60 13.88
N ALA A 108 -1.37 -5.18 13.17
CA ALA A 108 -1.09 -6.15 12.12
C ALA A 108 -0.44 -5.48 10.92
N ALA A 109 -0.89 -4.29 10.56
CA ALA A 109 -0.28 -3.51 9.48
C ALA A 109 1.18 -3.18 9.78
N GLU A 110 1.48 -2.77 11.01
CA GLU A 110 2.84 -2.45 11.42
C GLU A 110 3.74 -3.69 11.41
N ARG A 111 3.21 -4.86 11.81
CA ARG A 111 3.97 -6.11 11.72
C ARG A 111 4.33 -6.46 10.29
N LEU A 112 3.39 -6.28 9.36
CA LEU A 112 3.65 -6.52 7.93
C LEU A 112 4.72 -5.56 7.40
N ARG A 113 4.59 -4.28 7.73
CA ARG A 113 5.55 -3.26 7.31
C ARG A 113 6.97 -3.63 7.75
N ARG A 114 7.12 -4.00 9.02
CA ARG A 114 8.44 -4.36 9.59
C ARG A 114 8.96 -5.66 9.01
N ARG A 115 8.11 -6.66 8.87
CA ARG A 115 8.50 -7.97 8.35
C ARG A 115 9.06 -7.85 6.93
N PHE A 116 8.46 -7.01 6.11
CA PHE A 116 8.89 -6.82 4.71
C PHE A 116 9.78 -5.60 4.54
N ALA A 117 10.27 -5.04 5.65
CA ALA A 117 11.26 -3.95 5.69
C ALA A 117 10.87 -2.77 4.80
N GLN A 118 9.60 -2.38 4.85
CA GLN A 118 9.12 -1.22 4.11
C GLN A 118 9.28 0.03 4.97
N ASP A 119 9.85 1.09 4.37
CA ASP A 119 10.02 2.36 5.07
C ASP A 119 8.67 2.98 5.44
N ALA A 120 7.67 2.79 4.58
CA ALA A 120 6.32 3.27 4.82
C ALA A 120 5.30 2.41 4.08
N ILE A 121 4.07 2.44 4.57
CA ILE A 121 2.89 1.95 3.86
C ILE A 121 1.90 3.09 3.74
N VAL A 122 0.93 2.97 2.85
CA VAL A 122 -0.17 3.92 2.76
C VAL A 122 -1.36 3.35 3.52
N THR A 123 -2.05 4.18 4.27
CA THR A 123 -3.20 3.77 5.07
C THR A 123 -4.27 4.83 5.07
N GLY A 124 -5.46 4.43 5.47
CA GLY A 124 -6.56 5.34 5.65
C GLY A 124 -7.74 4.68 6.32
N THR A 125 -8.76 5.48 6.58
CA THR A 125 -10.02 5.03 7.12
C THR A 125 -11.13 5.48 6.18
N ARG A 126 -12.29 4.81 6.28
CA ARG A 126 -13.46 5.18 5.48
C ARG A 126 -13.83 6.66 5.71
N GLY A 127 -13.94 7.41 4.62
CA GLY A 127 -14.25 8.84 4.63
C GLY A 127 -13.06 9.76 4.85
N GLY A 128 -11.89 9.20 5.14
CA GLY A 128 -10.68 9.99 5.36
C GLY A 128 -9.79 10.07 4.13
N THR A 129 -8.70 10.80 4.28
CA THR A 129 -7.67 10.90 3.24
C THR A 129 -6.63 9.81 3.43
N ALA A 130 -5.99 9.40 2.32
CA ALA A 130 -4.86 8.49 2.36
C ALA A 130 -3.65 9.19 2.97
N ARG A 131 -2.89 8.48 3.79
CA ARG A 131 -1.70 9.02 4.45
C ARG A 131 -0.62 7.95 4.56
N LEU A 132 0.61 8.40 4.75
CA LEU A 132 1.73 7.50 5.01
C LEU A 132 1.77 7.08 6.47
N TRP A 133 2.22 5.86 6.69
CA TRP A 133 2.50 5.32 8.02
C TRP A 133 3.89 4.69 8.00
N PRO A 134 4.81 5.01 8.93
CA PRO A 134 4.64 6.02 9.96
C PRO A 134 4.76 7.45 9.41
N ARG A 135 4.07 8.39 10.07
CA ARG A 135 4.03 9.80 9.63
C ARG A 135 5.39 10.48 9.68
N ALA A 136 6.28 9.99 10.54
CA ALA A 136 7.63 10.51 10.66
C ALA A 136 8.46 10.37 9.38
N MET A 137 7.99 9.58 8.41
CA MET A 137 8.65 9.44 7.11
C MET A 137 8.42 10.63 6.18
N LEU A 138 7.47 11.54 6.52
CA LEU A 138 7.17 12.70 5.70
C LEU A 138 7.98 13.90 6.13
N HIS A 139 8.70 14.50 5.19
CA HIS A 139 9.31 15.80 5.32
C HIS A 139 8.61 16.80 4.43
N GLN A 140 8.44 17.96 4.96
CA GLN A 140 7.87 19.07 4.19
C GLN A 140 8.95 19.96 3.61
#